data_fabd51964291c3d023227229e4ecfbe7
#
_entry.id   fabd51964291c3d023227229e4ecfbe7
#
_cell.length_a   1.000
_cell.length_b   1.000
_cell.length_c   1.000
_cell.angle_alpha   90.00
_cell.angle_beta   90.00
_cell.angle_gamma   90.00
#
_symmetry.space_group_name_H-M   'P 1'
#
loop_
_entity.id
_entity.type
_entity.pdbx_description
1 polymer ?
#
loop_
_entity_poly.entity_id
_entity_poly.type
_entity_poly.pdbx_seq_one_letter_code
_entity_poly.pdbx_strand_id
1 'polypeptide(L)'
;MDDTMNNAVKPVLFETFVANNGRQIGVITLNAEKTLNALSLEMIDLMMAQLITWSTDENIAIVILQAAGDKAFCAGGDLQNLYQSMLTHHASIEKDDVRANQ
;
A
#
# COMPACT_ATOMS: atom_id res chain seq x y z
N MET A 1 -15.44 -15.46 -14.54
CA MET A 1 -14.93 -15.21 -14.46
C MET A 1 -14.34 -14.76 -14.66
N ASP A 2 -14.21 -14.38 -15.01
CA ASP A 2 -13.52 -14.21 -14.97
C ASP A 2 -12.72 -13.44 -14.33
N ASP A 3 -12.63 -13.63 -13.24
CA ASP A 3 -11.73 -12.97 -12.32
C ASP A 3 -10.29 -13.10 -12.71
N THR A 4 -9.95 -14.13 -13.42
CA THR A 4 -8.59 -14.33 -13.91
C THR A 4 -8.16 -13.24 -14.87
N MET A 5 -9.09 -12.66 -15.58
CA MET A 5 -8.79 -11.56 -16.50
C MET A 5 -8.53 -10.26 -15.76
N ASN A 6 -9.18 -10.08 -14.62
CA ASN A 6 -9.08 -8.89 -13.79
C ASN A 6 -8.10 -9.04 -12.65
N ASN A 7 -7.53 -10.23 -12.54
CA ASN A 7 -6.55 -10.52 -11.53
C ASN A 7 -5.17 -10.06 -11.94
N ALA A 8 -5.06 -8.79 -12.30
CA ALA A 8 -3.76 -8.17 -12.13
C ALA A 8 -3.40 -8.39 -10.67
N VAL A 9 -2.27 -9.04 -10.45
CA VAL A 9 -1.80 -9.33 -9.10
C VAL A 9 -1.76 -8.02 -8.34
N LYS A 10 -2.51 -7.94 -7.25
CA LYS A 10 -2.50 -6.74 -6.42
C LYS A 10 -1.16 -6.64 -5.72
N PRO A 11 -0.54 -5.45 -5.71
CA PRO A 11 0.79 -5.30 -5.14
C PRO A 11 0.81 -5.35 -3.61
N VAL A 12 -0.35 -5.23 -2.98
CA VAL A 12 -0.50 -5.36 -1.53
C VAL A 12 -1.76 -6.14 -1.24
N LEU A 13 -1.66 -7.10 -0.34
CA LEU A 13 -2.79 -7.92 0.07
C LEU A 13 -3.13 -7.64 1.52
N PHE A 14 -4.42 -7.72 1.85
CA PHE A 14 -4.91 -7.47 3.21
C PHE A 14 -5.76 -8.64 3.67
N GLU A 15 -5.53 -9.08 4.91
CA GLU A 15 -6.29 -10.16 5.52
C GLU A 15 -6.52 -9.87 6.99
N THR A 16 -7.50 -10.56 7.57
CA THR A 16 -7.69 -10.54 9.02
C THR A 16 -7.80 -11.98 9.53
N PHE A 17 -7.27 -12.21 10.71
CA PHE A 17 -7.35 -13.51 11.38
C PHE A 17 -7.87 -13.29 12.79
N VAL A 18 -8.68 -14.23 13.29
CA VAL A 18 -9.21 -14.15 14.63
C VAL A 18 -8.21 -14.79 15.60
N ALA A 19 -7.82 -14.02 16.62
CA ALA A 19 -6.94 -14.53 17.67
C ALA A 19 -7.76 -15.26 18.74
N ASN A 20 -7.06 -15.96 19.62
CA ASN A 20 -7.71 -16.80 20.66
C ASN A 20 -8.63 -16.01 21.57
N ASN A 21 -8.37 -14.73 21.78
CA ASN A 21 -9.19 -13.87 22.64
C ASN A 21 -10.37 -13.24 21.91
N GLY A 22 -10.63 -13.64 20.66
CA GLY A 22 -11.71 -13.10 19.83
C GLY A 22 -11.36 -11.81 19.11
N ARG A 23 -10.23 -11.19 19.42
CA ARG A 23 -9.77 -10.01 18.69
C ARG A 23 -9.13 -10.43 17.37
N GLN A 24 -8.98 -9.49 16.47
CA GLN A 24 -8.48 -9.78 15.13
C GLN A 24 -7.08 -9.25 14.93
N ILE A 25 -6.35 -9.95 14.07
CA ILE A 25 -5.02 -9.55 13.64
C ILE A 25 -5.14 -9.14 12.18
N GLY A 26 -4.77 -7.89 11.88
CA GLY A 26 -4.71 -7.44 10.50
C GLY A 26 -3.36 -7.81 9.91
N VAL A 27 -3.34 -8.30 8.68
CA VAL A 27 -2.09 -8.67 8.01
C VAL A 27 -2.01 -7.94 6.69
N ILE A 28 -0.92 -7.24 6.48
CA ILE A 28 -0.57 -6.59 5.22
C ILE A 28 0.55 -7.40 4.59
N THR A 29 0.35 -7.84 3.35
CA THR A 29 1.37 -8.58 2.62
C THR A 29 1.83 -7.76 1.43
N LEU A 30 3.10 -7.38 1.39
CA LEU A 30 3.71 -6.79 0.21
C LEU A 30 3.81 -7.86 -0.86
N ASN A 31 3.25 -7.63 -2.04
CA ASN A 31 3.09 -8.66 -3.04
C ASN A 31 3.60 -8.20 -4.41
N ALA A 32 4.81 -7.70 -4.44
CA ALA A 32 5.44 -7.21 -5.66
C ALA A 32 6.84 -7.81 -5.81
N GLU A 33 6.90 -9.15 -5.87
CA GLU A 33 8.17 -9.89 -5.89
C GLU A 33 9.08 -9.50 -7.04
N LYS A 34 8.49 -9.19 -8.20
CA LYS A 34 9.28 -8.83 -9.39
C LYS A 34 10.13 -7.59 -9.19
N THR A 35 9.71 -6.72 -8.29
CA THR A 35 10.46 -5.52 -7.93
C THR A 35 11.01 -5.62 -6.52
N LEU A 36 11.15 -6.85 -5.99
CA LEU A 36 11.64 -7.12 -4.64
C LEU A 36 10.84 -6.37 -3.59
N ASN A 37 9.52 -6.27 -3.81
CA ASN A 37 8.57 -5.56 -2.92
C ASN A 37 8.93 -4.10 -2.71
N ALA A 38 9.54 -3.46 -3.72
CA ALA A 38 9.79 -2.02 -3.66
C ALA A 38 8.46 -1.26 -3.61
N LEU A 39 8.40 -0.24 -2.76
CA LEU A 39 7.17 0.51 -2.51
C LEU A 39 6.89 1.50 -3.63
N SER A 40 5.78 1.31 -4.31
CA SER A 40 5.23 2.28 -5.26
C SER A 40 4.24 3.19 -4.54
N LEU A 41 3.86 4.29 -5.18
CA LEU A 41 2.84 5.16 -4.62
C LEU A 41 1.51 4.44 -4.48
N GLU A 42 1.16 3.58 -5.44
CA GLU A 42 -0.05 2.78 -5.36
C GLU A 42 -0.06 1.91 -4.10
N MET A 43 1.06 1.25 -3.80
CA MET A 43 1.18 0.42 -2.60
C MET A 43 0.99 1.26 -1.34
N ILE A 44 1.61 2.43 -1.29
CA ILE A 44 1.52 3.33 -0.15
C ILE A 44 0.08 3.79 0.04
N ASP A 45 -0.59 4.18 -1.02
CA ASP A 45 -1.98 4.64 -0.94
C ASP A 45 -2.91 3.52 -0.46
N LEU A 46 -2.72 2.31 -0.96
CA LEU A 46 -3.53 1.16 -0.55
C LEU A 46 -3.31 0.85 0.94
N MET A 47 -2.06 0.85 1.38
CA MET A 47 -1.72 0.58 2.78
C MET A 47 -2.28 1.65 3.70
N MET A 48 -2.17 2.92 3.32
CA MET A 48 -2.70 4.02 4.11
C MET A 48 -4.22 3.90 4.30
N ALA A 49 -4.94 3.63 3.21
CA ALA A 49 -6.39 3.48 3.29
C ALA A 49 -6.78 2.36 4.25
N GLN A 50 -6.08 1.23 4.19
CA GLN A 50 -6.37 0.08 5.05
C GLN A 50 -6.01 0.37 6.50
N LEU A 51 -4.87 1.01 6.73
CA LEU A 51 -4.45 1.36 8.09
C LEU A 51 -5.41 2.35 8.74
N ILE A 52 -5.90 3.31 7.98
CA ILE A 52 -6.89 4.26 8.49
C ILE A 52 -8.17 3.51 8.90
N THR A 53 -8.64 2.59 8.05
CA THR A 53 -9.82 1.77 8.38
C THR A 53 -9.60 0.97 9.65
N TRP A 54 -8.44 0.31 9.78
CA TRP A 54 -8.14 -0.51 10.95
C TRP A 54 -7.90 0.33 12.20
N SER A 55 -7.44 1.57 12.06
CA SER A 55 -7.15 2.42 13.22
C SER A 55 -8.39 2.76 14.03
N THR A 56 -9.56 2.69 13.42
CA THR A 56 -10.82 2.97 14.10
C THR A 56 -11.59 1.70 14.44
N ASP A 57 -11.03 0.53 14.15
CA ASP A 57 -11.68 -0.75 14.42
C ASP A 57 -11.14 -1.32 15.73
N GLU A 58 -11.96 -1.26 16.76
CA GLU A 58 -11.58 -1.73 18.11
C GLU A 58 -11.30 -3.23 18.16
N ASN A 59 -11.77 -3.98 17.18
CA ASN A 59 -11.51 -5.42 17.12
C ASN A 59 -10.11 -5.76 16.64
N ILE A 60 -9.45 -4.85 15.97
CA ILE A 60 -8.08 -5.07 15.49
C ILE A 60 -7.11 -4.82 16.64
N ALA A 61 -6.44 -5.87 17.09
CA ALA A 61 -5.50 -5.80 18.20
C ALA A 61 -4.09 -5.41 17.73
N ILE A 62 -3.70 -5.88 16.53
CA ILE A 62 -2.34 -5.70 16.04
C ILE A 62 -2.36 -5.81 14.51
N VAL A 63 -1.42 -5.18 13.87
CA VAL A 63 -1.22 -5.30 12.43
C VAL A 63 0.16 -5.87 12.19
N ILE A 64 0.22 -6.90 11.35
CA ILE A 64 1.46 -7.55 10.95
C ILE A 64 1.75 -7.16 9.51
N LEU A 65 2.97 -6.74 9.25
CA LEU A 65 3.45 -6.48 7.90
C LEU A 65 4.37 -7.61 7.49
N GLN A 66 4.08 -8.24 6.37
CA GLN A 66 4.89 -9.30 5.82
C GLN A 66 5.06 -9.10 4.32
N ALA A 67 5.87 -9.92 3.69
CA ALA A 67 6.16 -9.78 2.27
C ALA A 67 6.15 -11.13 1.60
N ALA A 68 5.62 -11.17 0.38
CA ALA A 68 5.66 -12.35 -0.46
C ALA A 68 7.08 -12.57 -0.99
N GLY A 69 7.40 -13.84 -1.24
CA GLY A 69 8.70 -14.23 -1.77
C GLY A 69 9.74 -14.41 -0.70
N ASP A 70 10.92 -14.84 -1.11
CA ASP A 70 12.02 -15.19 -0.21
C ASP A 70 13.30 -14.41 -0.50
N LYS A 71 13.28 -13.47 -1.46
CA LYS A 71 14.48 -12.74 -1.85
C LYS A 71 14.65 -11.46 -1.08
N ALA A 72 13.56 -10.75 -0.81
CA ALA A 72 13.63 -9.50 -0.08
C ALA A 72 12.29 -9.23 0.60
N PHE A 73 12.35 -8.69 1.82
CA PHE A 73 11.16 -8.18 2.46
C PHE A 73 10.66 -6.95 1.70
N CYS A 74 11.52 -5.96 1.57
CA CYS A 74 11.21 -4.73 0.85
C CYS A 74 12.53 -4.10 0.39
N ALA A 75 12.60 -3.76 -0.89
CA ALA A 75 13.83 -3.14 -1.44
C ALA A 75 13.87 -1.63 -1.24
N GLY A 76 12.86 -1.08 -0.52
CA GLY A 76 12.77 0.36 -0.31
C GLY A 76 11.76 0.97 -1.27
N GLY A 77 11.90 2.27 -1.56
CA GLY A 77 10.99 2.94 -2.48
C GLY A 77 11.24 2.54 -3.93
N ASP A 78 10.18 2.48 -4.71
CA ASP A 78 10.29 2.35 -6.16
C ASP A 78 10.64 3.73 -6.72
N LEU A 79 11.93 3.98 -6.88
CA LEU A 79 12.42 5.32 -7.20
C LEU A 79 11.85 5.85 -8.51
N GLN A 80 11.74 4.99 -9.50
CA GLN A 80 11.21 5.45 -10.79
C GLN A 80 9.74 5.81 -10.68
N ASN A 81 8.95 4.98 -10.02
CA ASN A 81 7.53 5.23 -9.81
C ASN A 81 7.31 6.48 -8.97
N LEU A 82 8.04 6.58 -7.87
CA LEU A 82 7.92 7.74 -6.97
C LEU A 82 8.33 9.02 -7.68
N TYR A 83 9.40 8.97 -8.47
CA TYR A 83 9.86 10.13 -9.22
C TYR A 83 8.79 10.63 -10.19
N GLN A 84 8.18 9.73 -10.96
CA GLN A 84 7.11 10.11 -11.88
C GLN A 84 5.91 10.69 -11.15
N SER A 85 5.54 10.07 -10.04
CA SER A 85 4.43 10.54 -9.21
C SER A 85 4.70 11.91 -8.62
N MET A 86 5.94 12.14 -8.18
CA MET A 86 6.35 13.43 -7.61
C MET A 86 6.33 14.53 -8.66
N LEU A 87 6.76 14.25 -9.89
CA LEU A 87 6.70 15.23 -10.96
C LEU A 87 5.26 15.69 -11.22
N THR A 88 4.34 14.74 -11.27
CA THR A 88 2.92 15.03 -11.48
C THR A 88 2.36 15.87 -10.33
N HIS A 89 2.68 15.48 -9.10
CA HIS A 89 2.23 16.18 -7.90
C HIS A 89 2.82 17.59 -7.84
N HIS A 90 4.10 17.73 -8.12
CA HIS A 90 4.78 19.02 -8.11
C HIS A 90 4.16 19.99 -9.12
N ALA A 91 3.87 19.51 -10.32
CA ALA A 91 3.20 20.32 -11.33
C ALA A 91 1.84 20.80 -10.85
N SER A 92 1.08 19.96 -10.15
CA SER A 92 -0.21 20.35 -9.59
C SER A 92 -0.06 21.41 -8.51
N ILE A 93 0.93 21.29 -7.65
CA ILE A 93 1.20 22.25 -6.58
C ILE A 93 1.59 23.59 -7.18
N GLU A 94 2.44 23.62 -8.19
CA GLU A 94 2.83 24.87 -8.86
C GLU A 94 1.64 25.60 -9.45
N LYS A 95 0.71 24.87 -10.07
CA LYS A 95 -0.51 25.47 -10.58
C LYS A 95 -1.35 26.09 -9.48
N ASP A 96 -1.48 25.41 -8.35
CA ASP A 96 -2.25 25.89 -7.22
C ASP A 96 -1.58 27.12 -6.61
N ASP A 97 -0.25 27.13 -6.50
CA ASP A 97 0.50 28.27 -5.99
C ASP A 97 0.31 29.50 -6.87
N VAL A 98 0.34 29.32 -8.18
CA VAL A 98 0.10 30.42 -9.11
C VAL A 98 -1.30 30.98 -8.90
N ARG A 99 -2.29 30.14 -8.71
CA ARG A 99 -3.66 30.57 -8.44
C ARG A 99 -3.76 31.30 -7.11
N ALA A 100 -3.07 30.81 -6.09
CA ALA A 100 -3.10 31.41 -4.77
C ALA A 100 -2.49 32.82 -4.77
N ASN A 101 -1.55 33.07 -5.66
CA ASN A 101 -0.88 34.36 -5.76
C ASN A 101 -1.58 35.34 -6.67
N GLN A 102 -2.69 34.95 -7.27
CA GLN A 102 -3.51 35.85 -8.08
C GLN A 102 -4.70 36.38 -7.28
#